data_be4d1eb130ad1582a2219791b10ccbb7
#
_entry.id   be4d1eb130ad1582a2219791b10ccbb7
#
_cell.length_a   1.000
_cell.length_b   1.000
_cell.length_c   1.000
_cell.angle_alpha   90.00
_cell.angle_beta   90.00
_cell.angle_gamma   90.00
#
_symmetry.space_group_name_H-M   'P 1'
#
loop_
_entity.id
_entity.type
_entity.pdbx_description
1 polymer ?
#
loop_
_entity_poly.entity_id
_entity_poly.type
_entity_poly.pdbx_seq_one_letter_code
_entity_poly.pdbx_strand_id
1 'polypeptide(L)'
;VSALEVAREFVDAVVWGEHRKVWMLMGIEARTTVLKVAADRGMDEALVARLRDGTAGDAERDEFLMDLIAGLRADLAGNDLDALEYEEDAEPPEPGRARVVISVPVAIGFGGNLPVGSVELAEEASTNGESEWRVQRLIPQVSK
;
A
#
# COMPACT_ATOMS: atom_id res chain seq x y z
N VAL A 1 -0.40 13.11 -11.65
CA VAL A 1 -0.16 11.70 -11.36
C VAL A 1 -1.49 11.00 -11.10
N SER A 2 -1.77 9.92 -11.79
CA SER A 2 -3.02 9.17 -11.67
C SER A 2 -3.01 8.21 -10.48
N ALA A 3 -4.20 7.79 -10.06
CA ALA A 3 -4.32 6.75 -9.01
C ALA A 3 -3.62 5.45 -9.44
N LEU A 4 -3.74 5.07 -10.71
CA LEU A 4 -3.08 3.89 -11.26
C LEU A 4 -1.56 3.97 -11.12
N GLU A 5 -0.98 5.12 -11.44
CA GLU A 5 0.48 5.33 -11.32
C GLU A 5 0.93 5.24 -9.87
N VAL A 6 0.19 5.82 -8.94
CA VAL A 6 0.50 5.77 -7.51
C VAL A 6 0.42 4.34 -6.98
N ALA A 7 -0.62 3.59 -7.36
CA ALA A 7 -0.75 2.18 -6.98
C ALA A 7 0.44 1.36 -7.48
N ARG A 8 0.84 1.56 -8.72
CA ARG A 8 1.99 0.87 -9.32
C ARG A 8 3.29 1.22 -8.59
N GLU A 9 3.54 2.51 -8.34
CA GLU A 9 4.71 2.95 -7.59
C GLU A 9 4.75 2.36 -6.18
N PHE A 10 3.59 2.28 -5.52
CA PHE A 10 3.49 1.69 -4.18
C PHE A 10 3.89 0.22 -4.18
N VAL A 11 3.31 -0.57 -5.08
CA VAL A 11 3.62 -2.00 -5.15
C VAL A 11 5.08 -2.23 -5.54
N ASP A 12 5.61 -1.46 -6.49
CA ASP A 12 7.02 -1.53 -6.87
C ASP A 12 7.92 -1.23 -5.67
N ALA A 13 7.58 -0.22 -4.88
CA ALA A 13 8.34 0.13 -3.68
C ALA A 13 8.32 -1.00 -2.65
N VAL A 14 7.18 -1.70 -2.49
CA VAL A 14 7.09 -2.88 -1.63
C VAL A 14 8.00 -4.00 -2.15
N VAL A 15 7.93 -4.29 -3.44
CA VAL A 15 8.73 -5.36 -4.07
C VAL A 15 10.23 -5.11 -3.91
N TRP A 16 10.66 -3.87 -4.14
CA TRP A 16 12.09 -3.51 -4.10
C TRP A 16 12.59 -3.10 -2.71
N GLY A 17 11.73 -3.12 -1.69
CA GLY A 17 12.13 -2.80 -0.32
C GLY A 17 12.40 -1.32 -0.07
N GLU A 18 11.79 -0.45 -0.85
CA GLU A 18 11.92 1.01 -0.70
C GLU A 18 11.00 1.52 0.42
N HIS A 19 11.35 1.23 1.65
CA HIS A 19 10.49 1.43 2.81
C HIS A 19 10.05 2.88 3.05
N ARG A 20 10.91 3.83 2.81
CA ARG A 20 10.56 5.26 2.98
C ARG A 20 9.56 5.71 1.93
N LYS A 21 9.69 5.22 0.70
CA LYS A 21 8.76 5.52 -0.39
C LYS A 21 7.39 4.91 -0.12
N VAL A 22 7.36 3.68 0.41
CA VAL A 22 6.11 3.02 0.81
C VAL A 22 5.36 3.91 1.80
N TRP A 23 6.03 4.38 2.84
CA TRP A 23 5.41 5.24 3.85
C TRP A 23 4.91 6.55 3.27
N MET A 24 5.71 7.17 2.39
CA MET A 24 5.36 8.43 1.73
C MET A 24 4.11 8.30 0.87
N LEU A 25 3.92 7.16 0.19
CA LEU A 25 2.76 6.91 -0.66
C LEU A 25 1.51 6.48 0.11
N MET A 26 1.66 6.11 1.38
CA MET A 26 0.52 5.74 2.23
C MET A 26 -0.23 6.97 2.71
N GLY A 27 -1.57 6.90 2.69
CA GLY A 27 -2.42 7.95 3.18
C GLY A 27 -2.73 7.83 4.66
N ILE A 28 -3.53 8.75 5.17
CA ILE A 28 -3.89 8.86 6.58
C ILE A 28 -4.52 7.56 7.09
N GLU A 29 -5.46 7.00 6.34
CA GLU A 29 -6.19 5.79 6.73
C GLU A 29 -5.24 4.60 6.86
N ALA A 30 -4.36 4.40 5.86
CA ALA A 30 -3.38 3.32 5.88
C ALA A 30 -2.40 3.45 7.04
N ARG A 31 -1.86 4.65 7.26
CA ARG A 31 -0.91 4.91 8.35
C ARG A 31 -1.57 4.68 9.71
N THR A 32 -2.81 5.15 9.89
CA THR A 32 -3.56 4.96 11.12
C THR A 32 -3.78 3.48 11.41
N THR A 33 -4.18 2.71 10.40
CA THR A 33 -4.42 1.27 10.54
C THR A 33 -3.14 0.52 10.91
N VAL A 34 -2.04 0.82 10.24
CA VAL A 34 -0.75 0.16 10.50
C VAL A 34 -0.26 0.45 11.92
N LEU A 35 -0.37 1.70 12.37
CA LEU A 35 0.04 2.08 13.72
C LEU A 35 -0.86 1.45 14.79
N LYS A 36 -2.16 1.33 14.52
CA LYS A 36 -3.09 0.65 15.43
C LYS A 36 -2.73 -0.83 15.58
N VAL A 37 -2.43 -1.50 14.49
CA VAL A 37 -1.99 -2.91 14.51
C VAL A 37 -0.70 -3.06 15.32
N ALA A 38 0.25 -2.15 15.12
CA ALA A 38 1.52 -2.16 15.87
C ALA A 38 1.28 -2.00 17.37
N ALA A 39 0.41 -1.07 17.77
CA ALA A 39 0.05 -0.86 19.17
C ALA A 39 -0.63 -2.09 19.76
N ASP A 40 -1.55 -2.71 19.02
CA ASP A 40 -2.27 -3.92 19.45
C ASP A 40 -1.32 -5.11 19.62
N ARG A 41 -0.19 -5.11 18.92
CA ARG A 41 0.84 -6.15 19.04
C ARG A 41 1.88 -5.86 20.12
N GLY A 42 1.70 -4.78 20.88
CA GLY A 42 2.55 -4.48 22.02
C GLY A 42 3.65 -3.44 21.78
N MET A 43 3.62 -2.72 20.67
CA MET A 43 4.56 -1.63 20.44
C MET A 43 4.35 -0.54 21.49
N ASP A 44 5.45 0.04 21.96
CA ASP A 44 5.41 1.14 22.94
C ASP A 44 4.57 2.31 22.43
N GLU A 45 3.63 2.78 23.23
CA GLU A 45 2.71 3.85 22.87
C GLU A 45 3.45 5.15 22.54
N ALA A 46 4.54 5.45 23.22
CA ALA A 46 5.34 6.64 22.94
C ALA A 46 5.98 6.56 21.55
N LEU A 47 6.43 5.37 21.15
CA LEU A 47 6.98 5.15 19.81
C LEU A 47 5.89 5.27 18.75
N VAL A 48 4.72 4.70 18.98
CA VAL A 48 3.57 4.83 18.07
C VAL A 48 3.24 6.31 17.85
N ALA A 49 3.20 7.10 18.92
CA ALA A 49 2.93 8.53 18.83
C ALA A 49 4.00 9.27 18.02
N ARG A 50 5.29 8.93 18.23
CA ARG A 50 6.38 9.56 17.46
C ARG A 50 6.31 9.20 15.97
N LEU A 51 5.98 7.95 15.65
CA LEU A 51 5.80 7.52 14.26
C LEU A 51 4.64 8.27 13.60
N ARG A 52 3.53 8.41 14.31
CA ARG A 52 2.35 9.14 13.82
C ARG A 52 2.67 10.60 13.56
N ASP A 53 3.40 11.25 14.46
CA ASP A 53 3.67 12.68 14.41
C ASP A 53 4.91 13.04 13.57
N GLY A 54 5.64 12.04 13.08
CA GLY A 54 6.84 12.25 12.28
C GLY A 54 8.06 12.65 13.09
N THR A 55 8.05 12.41 14.42
CA THR A 55 9.14 12.78 15.33
C THR A 55 10.02 11.60 15.75
N ALA A 56 9.74 10.40 15.24
CA ALA A 56 10.57 9.23 15.51
C ALA A 56 11.98 9.41 14.95
N GLY A 57 12.98 8.85 15.64
CA GLY A 57 14.35 8.83 15.12
C GLY A 57 14.44 8.00 13.83
N ASP A 58 15.45 8.29 13.00
CA ASP A 58 15.63 7.60 11.72
C ASP A 58 15.75 6.08 11.89
N ALA A 59 16.50 5.61 12.87
CA ALA A 59 16.67 4.18 13.12
C ALA A 59 15.37 3.52 13.56
N GLU A 60 14.60 4.17 14.43
CA GLU A 60 13.29 3.67 14.89
C GLU A 60 12.30 3.60 13.73
N ARG A 61 12.26 4.64 12.91
CA ARG A 61 11.38 4.70 11.76
C ARG A 61 11.74 3.64 10.72
N ASP A 62 13.02 3.50 10.39
CA ASP A 62 13.47 2.54 9.40
C ASP A 62 13.20 1.10 9.83
N GLU A 63 13.41 0.76 11.09
CA GLU A 63 13.10 -0.56 11.64
C GLU A 63 11.61 -0.88 11.50
N PHE A 64 10.76 0.07 11.88
CA PHE A 64 9.31 -0.06 11.75
C PHE A 64 8.89 -0.27 10.28
N LEU A 65 9.45 0.53 9.37
CA LEU A 65 9.10 0.47 7.96
C LEU A 65 9.61 -0.81 7.29
N MET A 66 10.75 -1.33 7.69
CA MET A 66 11.25 -2.61 7.19
C MET A 66 10.34 -3.77 7.61
N ASP A 67 9.84 -3.75 8.84
CA ASP A 67 8.86 -4.74 9.31
C ASP A 67 7.54 -4.62 8.56
N LEU A 68 7.10 -3.39 8.29
CA LEU A 68 5.90 -3.13 7.50
C LEU A 68 6.02 -3.71 6.08
N ILE A 69 7.16 -3.48 5.42
CA ILE A 69 7.40 -4.02 4.08
C ILE A 69 7.40 -5.55 4.09
N ALA A 70 8.01 -6.16 5.10
CA ALA A 70 8.00 -7.62 5.20
C ALA A 70 6.57 -8.17 5.27
N GLY A 71 5.69 -7.50 6.02
CA GLY A 71 4.28 -7.86 6.09
C GLY A 71 3.55 -7.67 4.76
N LEU A 72 3.77 -6.56 4.09
CA LEU A 72 3.14 -6.29 2.78
C LEU A 72 3.62 -7.26 1.71
N ARG A 73 4.90 -7.63 1.71
CA ARG A 73 5.43 -8.64 0.78
C ARG A 73 4.83 -10.01 1.06
N ALA A 74 4.59 -10.34 2.31
CA ALA A 74 3.92 -11.59 2.68
C ALA A 74 2.50 -11.65 2.12
N ASP A 75 1.79 -10.51 2.10
CA ASP A 75 0.45 -10.42 1.52
C ASP A 75 0.44 -10.68 0.01
N LEU A 76 1.55 -10.44 -0.67
CA LEU A 76 1.71 -10.67 -2.10
C LEU A 76 2.43 -11.99 -2.41
N ALA A 77 2.82 -12.75 -1.38
CA ALA A 77 3.58 -13.98 -1.53
C ALA A 77 2.82 -15.03 -2.35
N GLY A 78 3.57 -15.83 -3.09
CA GLY A 78 3.00 -16.86 -3.96
C GLY A 78 2.67 -16.36 -5.36
N ASN A 79 2.85 -15.08 -5.64
CA ASN A 79 2.60 -14.47 -6.94
C ASN A 79 3.92 -14.10 -7.61
N ASP A 80 3.90 -14.05 -8.94
CA ASP A 80 5.06 -13.55 -9.71
C ASP A 80 5.02 -12.02 -9.66
N LEU A 81 5.82 -11.45 -8.78
CA LEU A 81 5.84 -10.00 -8.56
C LEU A 81 6.39 -9.21 -9.75
N ASP A 82 7.12 -9.87 -10.66
CA ASP A 82 7.63 -9.23 -11.88
C ASP A 82 6.57 -9.17 -12.99
N ALA A 83 5.52 -9.97 -12.87
CA ALA A 83 4.48 -10.08 -13.89
C ALA A 83 3.15 -9.42 -13.49
N LEU A 84 3.15 -8.57 -12.47
CA LEU A 84 1.94 -7.90 -11.99
C LEU A 84 1.41 -6.90 -13.03
N GLU A 85 0.10 -6.94 -13.23
CA GLU A 85 -0.62 -5.99 -14.06
C GLU A 85 -1.59 -5.20 -13.20
N TYR A 86 -1.88 -3.98 -13.63
CA TYR A 86 -2.69 -3.02 -12.86
C TYR A 86 -3.81 -2.49 -13.72
N GLU A 87 -5.02 -2.51 -13.20
CA GLU A 87 -6.20 -1.99 -13.89
C GLU A 87 -7.03 -1.17 -12.92
N GLU A 88 -7.30 0.08 -13.28
CA GLU A 88 -8.17 0.93 -12.49
C GLU A 88 -9.62 0.51 -12.70
N ASP A 89 -10.38 0.37 -11.60
CA ASP A 89 -11.79 0.04 -11.66
C ASP A 89 -12.55 1.18 -12.34
N ALA A 90 -13.36 0.83 -13.33
CA ALA A 90 -14.15 1.81 -14.09
C ALA A 90 -15.19 2.52 -13.24
N GLU A 91 -15.65 1.90 -12.17
CA GLU A 91 -16.62 2.49 -11.25
C GLU A 91 -15.95 2.75 -9.90
N PRO A 92 -15.44 3.98 -9.66
CA PRO A 92 -14.86 4.31 -8.38
C PRO A 92 -15.91 4.21 -7.26
N PRO A 93 -15.52 3.73 -6.06
CA PRO A 93 -16.50 3.56 -4.97
C PRO A 93 -17.12 4.87 -4.51
N GLU A 94 -16.38 5.98 -4.59
CA GLU A 94 -16.84 7.32 -4.22
C GLU A 94 -16.02 8.38 -4.97
N PRO A 95 -16.55 9.62 -5.13
CA PRO A 95 -15.75 10.71 -5.66
C PRO A 95 -14.48 10.93 -4.82
N GLY A 96 -13.34 11.14 -5.47
CA GLY A 96 -12.06 11.31 -4.80
C GLY A 96 -11.44 10.02 -4.29
N ARG A 97 -12.01 8.87 -4.66
CA ARG A 97 -11.46 7.55 -4.34
C ARG A 97 -11.29 6.73 -5.61
N ALA A 98 -10.35 5.80 -5.58
CA ALA A 98 -10.10 4.89 -6.69
C ALA A 98 -9.74 3.50 -6.16
N ARG A 99 -9.99 2.50 -6.98
CA ARG A 99 -9.56 1.13 -6.73
C ARG A 99 -8.76 0.65 -7.93
N VAL A 100 -7.59 0.11 -7.67
CA VAL A 100 -6.74 -0.48 -8.69
C VAL A 100 -6.63 -1.97 -8.41
N VAL A 101 -7.07 -2.79 -9.34
CA VAL A 101 -6.97 -4.25 -9.24
C VAL A 101 -5.59 -4.68 -9.70
N ILE A 102 -4.94 -5.51 -8.90
CA ILE A 102 -3.65 -6.10 -9.23
C ILE A 102 -3.91 -7.53 -9.67
N SER A 103 -3.36 -7.93 -10.81
CA SER A 103 -3.54 -9.28 -11.34
C SER A 103 -2.24 -9.80 -11.94
N VAL A 104 -2.19 -11.12 -12.16
CA VAL A 104 -1.12 -11.76 -12.89
C VAL A 104 -1.71 -12.47 -14.13
N PRO A 105 -0.99 -12.50 -15.26
CA PRO A 105 -1.46 -13.25 -16.42
C PRO A 105 -1.52 -14.75 -16.11
N VAL A 106 -2.56 -15.40 -16.58
CA VAL A 106 -2.67 -16.86 -16.49
C VAL A 106 -1.94 -17.47 -17.68
N ALA A 107 -0.85 -18.18 -17.40
CA ALA A 107 0.03 -18.70 -18.43
C ALA A 107 -0.48 -19.92 -19.18
N ILE A 108 -1.51 -20.60 -18.64
CA ILE A 108 -1.98 -21.90 -19.17
C ILE A 108 -3.49 -21.83 -19.39
N GLY A 109 -3.92 -22.22 -20.58
CA GLY A 109 -5.32 -22.46 -20.89
C GLY A 109 -6.02 -21.27 -21.51
N PHE A 110 -6.98 -20.70 -20.83
CA PHE A 110 -7.99 -19.84 -21.42
C PHE A 110 -7.59 -18.39 -21.60
N GLY A 111 -6.38 -18.02 -21.21
CA GLY A 111 -6.00 -16.61 -21.20
C GLY A 111 -6.68 -15.83 -20.08
N GLY A 112 -6.40 -14.54 -19.97
CA GLY A 112 -6.95 -13.70 -18.94
C GLY A 112 -6.01 -13.53 -17.74
N ASN A 113 -6.48 -12.80 -16.74
CA ASN A 113 -5.69 -12.44 -15.58
C ASN A 113 -6.32 -12.99 -14.30
N LEU A 114 -5.50 -13.44 -13.38
CA LEU A 114 -5.91 -13.89 -12.06
C LEU A 114 -5.73 -12.73 -11.08
N PRO A 115 -6.82 -12.26 -10.42
CA PRO A 115 -6.69 -11.21 -9.42
C PRO A 115 -5.87 -11.69 -8.21
N VAL A 116 -4.90 -10.87 -7.77
CA VAL A 116 -4.09 -11.17 -6.59
C VAL A 116 -4.35 -10.20 -5.45
N GLY A 117 -5.04 -9.11 -5.71
CA GLY A 117 -5.41 -8.13 -4.71
C GLY A 117 -5.90 -6.85 -5.33
N SER A 118 -6.15 -5.87 -4.49
CA SER A 118 -6.49 -4.53 -4.95
C SER A 118 -5.87 -3.48 -4.02
N VAL A 119 -5.67 -2.28 -4.57
CA VAL A 119 -5.21 -1.11 -3.82
C VAL A 119 -6.32 -0.09 -3.87
N GLU A 120 -6.77 0.36 -2.71
CA GLU A 120 -7.73 1.46 -2.61
C GLU A 120 -6.96 2.75 -2.32
N LEU A 121 -7.30 3.81 -3.05
CA LEU A 121 -6.64 5.10 -2.95
C LEU A 121 -7.67 6.19 -2.70
N ALA A 122 -7.23 7.29 -2.10
CA ALA A 122 -8.04 8.49 -1.95
C ALA A 122 -7.16 9.71 -2.19
N GLU A 123 -7.79 10.79 -2.63
CA GLU A 123 -7.11 12.07 -2.77
C GLU A 123 -6.95 12.71 -1.40
N GLU A 124 -5.75 13.20 -1.11
CA GLU A 124 -5.42 13.94 0.12
C GLU A 124 -4.75 15.25 -0.26
N ALA A 125 -5.05 16.30 0.50
CA ALA A 125 -4.41 17.58 0.29
C ALA A 125 -2.94 17.51 0.68
N SER A 126 -2.07 17.98 -0.22
CA SER A 126 -0.65 18.11 0.08
C SER A 126 -0.35 19.45 0.72
N THR A 127 0.88 19.63 1.19
CA THR A 127 1.32 20.87 1.85
C THR A 127 1.29 22.09 0.92
N ASN A 128 1.29 21.88 -0.39
CA ASN A 128 1.22 22.97 -1.38
C ASN A 128 -0.22 23.28 -1.84
N GLY A 129 -1.22 22.65 -1.23
CA GLY A 129 -2.63 22.86 -1.56
C GLY A 129 -3.15 22.05 -2.73
N GLU A 130 -2.32 21.24 -3.37
CA GLU A 130 -2.75 20.34 -4.43
C GLU A 130 -3.21 19.01 -3.83
N SER A 131 -4.14 18.33 -4.54
CA SER A 131 -4.56 17.00 -4.16
C SER A 131 -3.64 15.95 -4.76
N GLU A 132 -3.28 14.97 -3.95
CA GLU A 132 -2.45 13.84 -4.39
C GLU A 132 -3.12 12.52 -4.01
N TRP A 133 -3.00 11.53 -4.89
CA TRP A 133 -3.47 10.19 -4.57
C TRP A 133 -2.56 9.53 -3.54
N ARG A 134 -3.17 8.91 -2.53
CA ARG A 134 -2.45 8.16 -1.50
C ARG A 134 -3.12 6.80 -1.30
N VAL A 135 -2.31 5.79 -1.02
CA VAL A 135 -2.79 4.44 -0.77
C VAL A 135 -3.43 4.37 0.61
N GLN A 136 -4.69 3.94 0.67
CA GLN A 136 -5.43 3.79 1.91
C GLN A 136 -5.53 2.35 2.37
N ARG A 137 -5.54 1.39 1.44
CA ARG A 137 -5.60 -0.04 1.75
C ARG A 137 -4.92 -0.86 0.67
N LEU A 138 -4.25 -1.92 1.10
CA LEU A 138 -3.85 -3.03 0.22
C LEU A 138 -4.68 -4.24 0.64
N ILE A 139 -5.51 -4.74 -0.25
CA ILE A 139 -6.42 -5.85 0.04
C ILE A 139 -5.95 -7.06 -0.74
N PRO A 140 -5.33 -8.06 -0.08
CA PRO A 140 -4.93 -9.28 -0.76
C PRO A 140 -6.15 -10.11 -1.14
N GLN A 141 -6.08 -10.79 -2.27
CA GLN A 141 -7.13 -11.71 -2.70
C GLN A 141 -7.02 -12.98 -1.88
N VAL A 142 -8.07 -13.28 -1.11
CA VAL A 142 -8.10 -14.52 -0.33
C VAL A 142 -8.49 -15.67 -1.26
N SER A 143 -7.60 -16.63 -1.40
CA SER A 143 -7.88 -17.85 -2.15
C SER A 143 -8.81 -18.73 -1.33
N LYS A 144 -9.90 -19.13 -1.93
CA LYS A 144 -10.80 -20.09 -1.31
C LYS A 144 -10.50 -21.52 -1.78
#